data_c82b7ab10e5993752efc1e6d20d16a93
#
_entry.id   c82b7ab10e5993752efc1e6d20d16a93
#
_cell.length_a   1.000
_cell.length_b   1.000
_cell.length_c   1.000
_cell.angle_alpha   90.00
_cell.angle_beta   90.00
_cell.angle_gamma   90.00
#
_symmetry.space_group_name_H-M   'P 1'
#
loop_
_entity.id
_entity.type
_entity.pdbx_description
1 polymer ?
#
loop_
_entity_poly.entity_id
_entity_poly.type
_entity_poly.pdbx_seq_one_letter_code
_entity_poly.pdbx_strand_id
1 'polypeptide(L)'
;MLQSSSPSYVLMAGMDECIRMLKERGEEIFAEYTILLDSARKRLQGLRHMKLMRTKRYDPSKLVISVKNTVASDSKKTFNGRELYRNLLDKYHLQAEMAAGYYVVLMTSPADSAEGLERLISALYEIDQKLEEFLPVSDGDSRDISGIQEVSEAQEPVYSSYEAEEKRGEGTERVRWADAEGRVSLEYTYLYPPGIPLIVPGERISAQTVKQIKAYEGMGFDIEGTEQKGQIEVLAHE
;
A
#
# COMPACT_ATOMS: atom_id res chain seq x y z
N MET A 1 22.17 8.63 9.28
CA MET A 1 22.95 9.57 8.44
C MET A 1 22.13 9.86 7.19
N LEU A 2 21.71 11.12 7.00
CA LEU A 2 20.79 11.53 5.93
C LEU A 2 21.46 12.29 4.77
N GLN A 3 22.79 12.26 4.69
CA GLN A 3 23.53 12.98 3.67
C GLN A 3 24.28 12.03 2.73
N SER A 4 24.25 12.34 1.43
CA SER A 4 25.12 11.72 0.45
C SER A 4 26.50 12.38 0.50
N SER A 5 27.56 11.60 0.49
CA SER A 5 28.94 12.11 0.48
C SER A 5 29.35 12.67 -0.89
N SER A 6 28.69 12.27 -1.96
CA SER A 6 29.00 12.70 -3.33
C SER A 6 27.71 12.98 -4.10
N PRO A 7 27.47 14.24 -4.54
CA PRO A 7 26.32 14.55 -5.36
C PRO A 7 26.45 13.93 -6.76
N SER A 8 25.37 13.37 -7.27
CA SER A 8 25.31 12.92 -8.66
C SER A 8 24.99 14.09 -9.58
N TYR A 9 25.94 14.55 -10.38
CA TYR A 9 25.71 15.62 -11.35
C TYR A 9 24.64 15.27 -12.40
N VAL A 10 24.51 13.98 -12.75
CA VAL A 10 23.46 13.52 -13.67
C VAL A 10 22.08 13.75 -13.08
N LEU A 11 21.88 13.39 -11.80
CA LEU A 11 20.61 13.64 -11.10
C LEU A 11 20.35 15.15 -10.92
N MET A 12 21.37 15.93 -10.61
CA MET A 12 21.25 17.39 -10.49
C MET A 12 20.86 18.04 -11.82
N ALA A 13 21.48 17.63 -12.93
CA ALA A 13 21.12 18.10 -14.27
C ALA A 13 19.66 17.72 -14.62
N GLY A 14 19.21 16.52 -14.25
CA GLY A 14 17.81 16.12 -14.45
C GLY A 14 16.83 16.95 -13.63
N MET A 15 17.17 17.30 -12.39
CA MET A 15 16.36 18.20 -11.56
C MET A 15 16.28 19.61 -12.15
N ASP A 16 17.42 20.16 -12.62
CA ASP A 16 17.47 21.49 -13.24
C ASP A 16 16.62 21.54 -14.52
N GLU A 17 16.74 20.52 -15.38
CA GLU A 17 15.94 20.38 -16.59
C GLU A 17 14.45 20.26 -16.28
N CYS A 18 14.07 19.51 -15.25
CA CYS A 18 12.68 19.39 -14.81
C CYS A 18 12.13 20.78 -14.37
N ILE A 19 12.89 21.54 -13.60
CA ILE A 19 12.50 22.88 -13.17
C ILE A 19 12.39 23.82 -14.37
N ARG A 20 13.31 23.74 -15.32
CA ARG A 20 13.28 24.54 -16.55
C ARG A 20 12.02 24.23 -17.36
N MET A 21 11.75 22.97 -17.61
CA MET A 21 10.54 22.50 -18.31
C MET A 21 9.25 23.01 -17.66
N LEU A 22 9.18 22.92 -16.32
CA LEU A 22 8.01 23.40 -15.57
C LEU A 22 7.85 24.93 -15.66
N LYS A 23 8.94 25.70 -15.66
CA LYS A 23 8.88 27.16 -15.82
C LYS A 23 8.45 27.58 -17.22
N GLU A 24 8.93 26.89 -18.24
CA GLU A 24 8.69 27.25 -19.64
C GLU A 24 7.35 26.76 -20.16
N ARG A 25 6.92 25.55 -19.76
CA ARG A 25 5.78 24.84 -20.33
C ARG A 25 4.83 24.22 -19.32
N GLY A 26 4.99 24.52 -18.03
CA GLY A 26 4.23 23.84 -16.97
C GLY A 26 2.72 23.98 -17.14
N GLU A 27 2.22 25.17 -17.46
CA GLU A 27 0.77 25.40 -17.67
C GLU A 27 0.21 24.52 -18.80
N GLU A 28 0.90 24.45 -19.95
CA GLU A 28 0.52 23.62 -21.08
C GLU A 28 0.51 22.14 -20.70
N ILE A 29 1.61 21.64 -20.15
CA ILE A 29 1.80 20.24 -19.77
C ILE A 29 0.77 19.78 -18.75
N PHE A 30 0.49 20.57 -17.72
CA PHE A 30 -0.52 20.22 -16.72
C PHE A 30 -1.95 20.37 -17.24
N ALA A 31 -2.21 21.28 -18.18
CA ALA A 31 -3.53 21.38 -18.82
C ALA A 31 -3.84 20.11 -19.64
N GLU A 32 -2.89 19.65 -20.46
CA GLU A 32 -3.01 18.41 -21.24
C GLU A 32 -3.18 17.19 -20.32
N TYR A 33 -2.32 17.07 -19.31
CA TYR A 33 -2.39 15.99 -18.33
C TYR A 33 -3.74 15.95 -17.62
N THR A 34 -4.26 17.10 -17.20
CA THR A 34 -5.55 17.17 -16.50
C THR A 34 -6.69 16.64 -17.36
N ILE A 35 -6.70 17.00 -18.66
CA ILE A 35 -7.71 16.51 -19.61
C ILE A 35 -7.63 14.98 -19.75
N LEU A 36 -6.43 14.43 -19.91
CA LEU A 36 -6.20 12.99 -20.02
C LEU A 36 -6.63 12.25 -18.74
N LEU A 37 -6.22 12.78 -17.58
CA LEU A 37 -6.54 12.21 -16.28
C LEU A 37 -8.04 12.22 -16.00
N ASP A 38 -8.74 13.34 -16.26
CA ASP A 38 -10.19 13.45 -16.06
C ASP A 38 -10.95 12.48 -16.98
N SER A 39 -10.52 12.33 -18.23
CA SER A 39 -11.06 11.33 -19.15
C SER A 39 -10.88 9.92 -18.62
N ALA A 40 -9.68 9.57 -18.16
CA ALA A 40 -9.38 8.27 -17.58
C ALA A 40 -10.23 8.00 -16.32
N ARG A 41 -10.30 8.97 -15.40
CA ARG A 41 -11.12 8.86 -14.18
C ARG A 41 -12.61 8.68 -14.50
N LYS A 42 -13.13 9.42 -15.47
CA LYS A 42 -14.53 9.28 -15.92
C LYS A 42 -14.82 7.89 -16.46
N ARG A 43 -13.93 7.34 -17.27
CA ARG A 43 -14.07 5.99 -17.82
C ARG A 43 -13.99 4.94 -16.72
N LEU A 44 -13.06 5.05 -15.77
CA LEU A 44 -12.91 4.11 -14.66
C LEU A 44 -14.11 4.08 -13.70
N GLN A 45 -14.97 5.09 -13.70
CA GLN A 45 -16.26 5.04 -12.98
C GLN A 45 -17.23 4.02 -13.57
N GLY A 46 -17.01 3.54 -14.79
CA GLY A 46 -17.82 2.51 -15.45
C GLY A 46 -17.46 1.07 -15.08
N LEU A 47 -16.46 0.83 -14.21
CA LEU A 47 -16.15 -0.49 -13.68
C LEU A 47 -17.36 -1.05 -12.91
N ARG A 48 -17.65 -2.35 -13.09
CA ARG A 48 -18.86 -3.00 -12.53
C ARG A 48 -18.63 -3.50 -11.11
N HIS A 49 -17.53 -4.18 -10.88
CA HIS A 49 -17.19 -4.87 -9.63
C HIS A 49 -16.10 -4.14 -8.86
N MET A 50 -15.10 -3.61 -9.55
CA MET A 50 -14.12 -2.72 -8.97
C MET A 50 -14.64 -1.28 -8.90
N LYS A 51 -14.10 -0.49 -7.99
CA LYS A 51 -14.52 0.92 -7.78
C LYS A 51 -13.32 1.85 -7.74
N LEU A 52 -13.37 2.90 -8.57
CA LEU A 52 -12.48 4.05 -8.41
C LEU A 52 -12.92 4.84 -7.17
N MET A 53 -12.11 4.81 -6.13
CA MET A 53 -12.41 5.49 -4.87
C MET A 53 -12.24 7.00 -4.98
N ARG A 54 -13.10 7.73 -4.27
CA ARG A 54 -13.04 9.18 -4.16
C ARG A 54 -13.41 9.60 -2.74
N THR A 55 -12.56 10.39 -2.12
CA THR A 55 -12.79 10.97 -0.80
C THR A 55 -13.07 12.48 -0.92
N LYS A 56 -13.43 13.15 0.18
CA LYS A 56 -13.64 14.62 0.19
C LYS A 56 -12.36 15.41 -0.14
N ARG A 57 -11.21 14.87 0.26
CA ARG A 57 -9.89 15.44 -0.05
C ARG A 57 -9.05 14.30 -0.64
N TYR A 58 -8.67 14.41 -1.87
CA TYR A 58 -7.83 13.42 -2.56
C TYR A 58 -6.94 14.13 -3.58
N ASP A 59 -5.80 13.52 -3.83
CA ASP A 59 -4.93 13.92 -4.93
C ASP A 59 -5.49 13.30 -6.23
N PRO A 60 -5.92 14.10 -7.21
CA PRO A 60 -6.46 13.58 -8.48
C PRO A 60 -5.50 12.65 -9.23
N SER A 61 -4.19 12.86 -9.09
CA SER A 61 -3.15 12.04 -9.72
C SER A 61 -3.07 10.61 -9.17
N LYS A 62 -3.66 10.36 -8.00
CA LYS A 62 -3.73 9.02 -7.38
C LYS A 62 -5.03 8.34 -7.79
N LEU A 63 -4.91 7.21 -8.48
CA LEU A 63 -6.05 6.37 -8.83
C LEU A 63 -6.10 5.22 -7.82
N VAL A 64 -7.05 5.30 -6.88
CA VAL A 64 -7.26 4.26 -5.87
C VAL A 64 -8.35 3.32 -6.37
N ILE A 65 -7.99 2.10 -6.73
CA ILE A 65 -8.93 1.08 -7.23
C ILE A 65 -9.20 0.09 -6.11
N SER A 66 -10.45 0.05 -5.68
CA SER A 66 -10.93 -0.90 -4.66
C SER A 66 -11.52 -2.15 -5.32
N VAL A 67 -11.14 -3.30 -4.78
CA VAL A 67 -11.69 -4.63 -5.09
C VAL A 67 -12.46 -5.20 -3.89
N LYS A 68 -12.90 -4.35 -2.98
CA LYS A 68 -13.67 -4.77 -1.81
C LYS A 68 -14.97 -5.44 -2.25
N ASN A 69 -15.30 -6.57 -1.59
CA ASN A 69 -16.48 -7.38 -1.87
C ASN A 69 -16.47 -7.99 -3.29
N THR A 70 -15.30 -8.33 -3.81
CA THR A 70 -15.18 -9.04 -5.08
C THR A 70 -14.60 -10.45 -4.90
N VAL A 71 -15.01 -11.35 -5.76
CA VAL A 71 -14.47 -12.70 -5.89
C VAL A 71 -14.11 -12.96 -7.35
N ALA A 72 -13.13 -13.83 -7.57
CA ALA A 72 -12.82 -14.29 -8.93
C ALA A 72 -13.94 -15.21 -9.43
N SER A 73 -14.45 -14.96 -10.64
CA SER A 73 -15.61 -15.66 -11.20
C SER A 73 -15.40 -17.17 -11.36
N ASP A 74 -14.17 -17.57 -11.66
CA ASP A 74 -13.79 -18.97 -11.92
C ASP A 74 -13.64 -19.79 -10.63
N SER A 75 -13.00 -19.23 -9.61
CA SER A 75 -12.63 -19.93 -8.38
C SER A 75 -13.48 -19.59 -7.17
N LYS A 76 -14.30 -18.53 -7.27
CA LYS A 76 -15.07 -17.94 -6.16
C LYS A 76 -14.22 -17.55 -4.95
N LYS A 77 -12.90 -17.44 -5.12
CA LYS A 77 -11.98 -16.95 -4.11
C LYS A 77 -12.09 -15.44 -3.99
N THR A 78 -11.95 -14.94 -2.78
CA THR A 78 -11.86 -13.50 -2.52
C THR A 78 -10.73 -12.89 -3.33
N PHE A 79 -11.03 -11.83 -4.07
CA PHE A 79 -10.04 -11.10 -4.86
C PHE A 79 -9.61 -9.87 -4.04
N ASN A 80 -8.32 -9.74 -3.77
CA ASN A 80 -7.78 -8.71 -2.90
C ASN A 80 -6.81 -7.76 -3.65
N GLY A 81 -6.33 -6.71 -2.95
CA GLY A 81 -5.44 -5.72 -3.55
C GLY A 81 -4.13 -6.31 -4.05
N ARG A 82 -3.57 -7.32 -3.36
CA ARG A 82 -2.35 -8.00 -3.81
C ARG A 82 -2.56 -8.76 -5.11
N GLU A 83 -3.71 -9.42 -5.27
CA GLU A 83 -4.04 -10.14 -6.50
C GLU A 83 -4.23 -9.17 -7.66
N LEU A 84 -4.89 -8.02 -7.42
CA LEU A 84 -4.97 -6.96 -8.43
C LEU A 84 -3.59 -6.43 -8.80
N TYR A 85 -2.73 -6.13 -7.82
CA TYR A 85 -1.36 -5.67 -8.03
C TYR A 85 -0.58 -6.65 -8.92
N ARG A 86 -0.59 -7.95 -8.57
CA ARG A 86 0.10 -9.00 -9.33
C ARG A 86 -0.47 -9.15 -10.74
N ASN A 87 -1.79 -9.14 -10.90
CA ASN A 87 -2.38 -9.21 -12.23
C ASN A 87 -1.92 -8.04 -13.10
N LEU A 88 -1.92 -6.80 -12.57
CA LEU A 88 -1.46 -5.63 -13.31
C LEU A 88 0.03 -5.76 -13.69
N LEU A 89 0.88 -6.17 -12.74
CA LEU A 89 2.32 -6.31 -12.96
C LEU A 89 2.65 -7.44 -13.93
N ASP A 90 2.18 -8.65 -13.65
CA ASP A 90 2.65 -9.86 -14.34
C ASP A 90 2.03 -10.02 -15.74
N LYS A 91 0.76 -9.64 -15.91
CA LYS A 91 0.04 -9.84 -17.18
C LYS A 91 0.03 -8.60 -18.07
N TYR A 92 -0.04 -7.42 -17.48
CA TYR A 92 -0.19 -6.17 -18.24
C TYR A 92 1.04 -5.28 -18.19
N HIS A 93 2.07 -5.66 -17.41
CA HIS A 93 3.31 -4.90 -17.21
C HIS A 93 3.02 -3.46 -16.74
N LEU A 94 2.06 -3.34 -15.81
CA LEU A 94 1.64 -2.10 -15.18
C LEU A 94 1.94 -2.19 -13.68
N GLN A 95 2.93 -1.44 -13.22
CA GLN A 95 3.31 -1.41 -11.83
C GLN A 95 2.48 -0.37 -11.07
N ALA A 96 1.73 -0.82 -10.06
CA ALA A 96 1.08 0.09 -9.13
C ALA A 96 2.08 0.60 -8.08
N GLU A 97 1.77 1.72 -7.45
CA GLU A 97 2.58 2.28 -6.36
C GLU A 97 2.52 1.41 -5.12
N MET A 98 1.33 0.97 -4.75
CA MET A 98 1.12 0.10 -3.59
C MET A 98 -0.14 -0.75 -3.72
N ALA A 99 -0.16 -1.84 -2.94
CA ALA A 99 -1.36 -2.60 -2.65
C ALA A 99 -1.52 -2.73 -1.14
N ALA A 100 -2.75 -2.61 -0.65
CA ALA A 100 -3.07 -2.86 0.75
C ALA A 100 -4.50 -3.40 0.88
N GLY A 101 -4.69 -4.45 1.65
CA GLY A 101 -6.00 -5.04 1.87
C GLY A 101 -6.77 -5.30 0.57
N TYR A 102 -7.78 -4.47 0.32
CA TYR A 102 -8.68 -4.60 -0.84
C TYR A 102 -8.54 -3.46 -1.86
N TYR A 103 -7.39 -2.81 -1.96
CA TYR A 103 -7.19 -1.76 -2.96
C TYR A 103 -5.75 -1.71 -3.46
N VAL A 104 -5.59 -1.08 -4.61
CA VAL A 104 -4.28 -0.64 -5.12
C VAL A 104 -4.30 0.87 -5.31
N VAL A 105 -3.14 1.49 -5.20
CA VAL A 105 -2.90 2.90 -5.55
C VAL A 105 -2.02 2.94 -6.77
N LEU A 106 -2.48 3.63 -7.81
CA LEU A 106 -1.69 3.93 -9.00
C LEU A 106 -1.37 5.42 -8.98
N MET A 107 -0.14 5.76 -9.28
CA MET A 107 0.29 7.14 -9.44
C MET A 107 0.34 7.49 -10.93
N THR A 108 -0.16 8.67 -11.25
CA THR A 108 -0.05 9.23 -12.59
C THR A 108 0.67 10.58 -12.54
N SER A 109 1.27 10.96 -13.66
CA SER A 109 2.04 12.20 -13.80
C SER A 109 1.87 12.80 -15.19
N PRO A 110 2.30 14.05 -15.41
CA PRO A 110 2.33 14.63 -16.75
C PRO A 110 3.23 13.90 -17.76
N ALA A 111 4.09 12.99 -17.29
CA ALA A 111 4.94 12.17 -18.16
C ALA A 111 4.23 10.92 -18.70
N ASP A 112 3.04 10.61 -18.19
CA ASP A 112 2.26 9.47 -18.68
C ASP A 112 1.61 9.82 -20.03
N SER A 113 1.75 8.91 -20.99
CA SER A 113 1.14 9.05 -22.29
C SER A 113 -0.34 8.66 -22.31
N ALA A 114 -1.08 9.19 -23.28
CA ALA A 114 -2.47 8.76 -23.51
C ALA A 114 -2.57 7.24 -23.77
N GLU A 115 -1.59 6.66 -24.46
CA GLU A 115 -1.49 5.21 -24.70
C GLU A 115 -1.28 4.43 -23.37
N GLY A 116 -0.43 4.94 -22.47
CA GLY A 116 -0.21 4.33 -21.15
C GLY A 116 -1.48 4.29 -20.31
N LEU A 117 -2.23 5.40 -20.28
CA LEU A 117 -3.53 5.46 -19.60
C LEU A 117 -4.57 4.56 -20.27
N GLU A 118 -4.59 4.45 -21.59
CA GLU A 118 -5.48 3.54 -22.32
C GLU A 118 -5.19 2.07 -21.98
N ARG A 119 -3.91 1.69 -21.93
CA ARG A 119 -3.50 0.35 -21.50
C ARG A 119 -3.99 0.04 -20.08
N LEU A 120 -3.84 1.00 -19.16
CA LEU A 120 -4.30 0.84 -17.77
C LEU A 120 -5.82 0.64 -17.73
N ILE A 121 -6.58 1.48 -18.44
CA ILE A 121 -8.05 1.38 -18.46
C ILE A 121 -8.47 0.03 -19.03
N SER A 122 -7.90 -0.38 -20.15
CA SER A 122 -8.20 -1.65 -20.80
C SER A 122 -7.90 -2.85 -19.88
N ALA A 123 -6.75 -2.83 -19.19
CA ALA A 123 -6.37 -3.87 -18.25
C ALA A 123 -7.36 -3.97 -17.09
N LEU A 124 -7.76 -2.83 -16.51
CA LEU A 124 -8.71 -2.81 -15.41
C LEU A 124 -10.09 -3.32 -15.84
N TYR A 125 -10.58 -2.95 -17.01
CA TYR A 125 -11.85 -3.49 -17.54
C TYR A 125 -11.77 -5.00 -17.81
N GLU A 126 -10.67 -5.48 -18.35
CA GLU A 126 -10.49 -6.92 -18.61
C GLU A 126 -10.43 -7.73 -17.30
N ILE A 127 -9.80 -7.18 -16.26
CA ILE A 127 -9.80 -7.81 -14.93
C ILE A 127 -11.20 -7.76 -14.33
N ASP A 128 -11.89 -6.62 -14.39
CA ASP A 128 -13.23 -6.41 -13.82
C ASP A 128 -14.26 -7.40 -14.39
N GLN A 129 -14.17 -7.75 -15.68
CA GLN A 129 -15.02 -8.74 -16.32
C GLN A 129 -14.84 -10.17 -15.77
N LYS A 130 -13.73 -10.45 -15.10
CA LYS A 130 -13.42 -11.75 -14.48
C LYS A 130 -13.78 -11.79 -12.99
N LEU A 131 -14.42 -10.75 -12.49
CA LEU A 131 -14.83 -10.62 -11.09
C LEU A 131 -16.36 -10.71 -10.97
N GLU A 132 -16.81 -11.04 -9.78
CA GLU A 132 -18.21 -11.02 -9.37
C GLU A 132 -18.35 -10.34 -8.03
N GLU A 133 -19.53 -9.81 -7.73
CA GLU A 133 -19.82 -9.25 -6.43
C GLU A 133 -19.98 -10.39 -5.39
N PHE A 134 -19.30 -10.27 -4.28
CA PHE A 134 -19.47 -11.17 -3.15
C PHE A 134 -20.69 -10.74 -2.34
N LEU A 135 -21.75 -11.50 -2.41
CA LEU A 135 -22.93 -11.36 -1.54
C LEU A 135 -22.76 -12.33 -0.36
N PRO A 136 -22.59 -11.85 0.89
CA PRO A 136 -22.54 -12.72 2.05
C PRO A 136 -23.87 -13.48 2.18
N VAL A 137 -23.79 -14.81 2.22
CA VAL A 137 -24.95 -15.70 2.23
C VAL A 137 -25.66 -15.77 3.58
N SER A 138 -25.04 -15.32 4.68
CA SER A 138 -25.64 -15.21 6.02
C SER A 138 -24.75 -14.44 6.99
N ASP A 139 -25.33 -13.96 8.10
CA ASP A 139 -24.65 -13.25 9.19
C ASP A 139 -23.48 -14.00 9.88
N GLY A 140 -23.22 -15.26 9.48
CA GLY A 140 -22.13 -16.08 10.02
C GLY A 140 -20.89 -16.18 9.13
N ASP A 141 -20.93 -15.70 7.88
CA ASP A 141 -19.81 -15.72 6.94
C ASP A 141 -19.13 -14.33 6.86
N SER A 142 -19.02 -13.67 7.99
CA SER A 142 -18.16 -12.51 8.12
C SER A 142 -16.72 -13.01 8.03
N ARG A 143 -16.20 -13.10 6.81
CA ARG A 143 -14.75 -13.06 6.61
C ARG A 143 -14.33 -11.77 7.28
N ASP A 144 -13.62 -11.93 8.40
CA ASP A 144 -13.33 -10.82 9.32
C ASP A 144 -12.45 -9.77 8.63
N ILE A 145 -13.10 -8.86 7.89
CA ILE A 145 -12.49 -7.73 7.19
C ILE A 145 -12.24 -6.58 8.19
N SER A 146 -12.77 -6.71 9.41
CA SER A 146 -12.75 -5.64 10.43
C SER A 146 -11.32 -5.24 10.83
N GLY A 147 -10.37 -6.18 10.76
CA GLY A 147 -8.96 -5.89 11.08
C GLY A 147 -8.24 -4.97 10.08
N ILE A 148 -8.82 -4.71 8.88
CA ILE A 148 -8.16 -3.92 7.82
C ILE A 148 -8.89 -2.59 7.58
N GLN A 149 -10.12 -2.43 8.08
CA GLN A 149 -10.97 -1.25 7.83
C GLN A 149 -10.77 -0.11 8.82
N GLU A 150 -10.26 -0.39 9.99
CA GLU A 150 -9.94 0.65 10.95
C GLU A 150 -8.58 1.24 10.62
N VAL A 151 -8.52 2.56 10.53
CA VAL A 151 -7.26 3.29 10.59
C VAL A 151 -6.54 2.74 11.82
N SER A 152 -5.35 2.19 11.63
CA SER A 152 -4.56 1.70 12.75
C SER A 152 -4.49 2.81 13.78
N GLU A 153 -5.00 2.56 14.99
CA GLU A 153 -4.77 3.48 16.08
C GLU A 153 -3.25 3.64 16.20
N ALA A 154 -2.80 4.87 16.43
CA ALA A 154 -1.39 5.12 16.64
C ALA A 154 -0.93 4.23 17.80
N GLN A 155 0.15 3.48 17.58
CA GLN A 155 0.75 2.68 18.64
C GLN A 155 1.20 3.59 19.79
N GLU A 156 1.23 3.07 21.01
CA GLU A 156 1.77 3.80 22.16
C GLU A 156 3.30 3.88 22.02
N PRO A 157 3.89 5.08 21.84
CA PRO A 157 5.35 5.21 21.86
C PRO A 157 5.85 5.15 23.32
N VAL A 158 6.49 4.06 23.67
CA VAL A 158 7.10 3.87 25.01
C VAL A 158 8.49 4.47 25.04
N TYR A 159 9.24 4.28 23.95
CA TYR A 159 10.58 4.80 23.72
C TYR A 159 10.68 5.42 22.34
N SER A 160 11.58 6.36 22.15
CA SER A 160 12.03 6.69 20.80
C SER A 160 12.78 5.51 20.17
N SER A 161 12.85 5.45 18.84
CA SER A 161 13.61 4.39 18.17
C SER A 161 15.08 4.35 18.58
N TYR A 162 15.67 5.52 18.94
CA TYR A 162 17.01 5.60 19.46
C TYR A 162 17.14 4.97 20.84
N GLU A 163 16.26 5.32 21.78
CA GLU A 163 16.24 4.74 23.13
C GLU A 163 15.96 3.23 23.10
N ALA A 164 15.08 2.77 22.21
CA ALA A 164 14.82 1.35 22.01
C ALA A 164 16.08 0.59 21.57
N GLU A 165 16.90 1.19 20.69
CA GLU A 165 18.18 0.61 20.28
C GLU A 165 19.19 0.56 21.41
N GLU A 166 19.27 1.58 22.27
CA GLU A 166 20.12 1.56 23.47
C GLU A 166 19.68 0.46 24.44
N LYS A 167 18.37 0.28 24.61
CA LYS A 167 17.79 -0.78 25.48
C LYS A 167 17.98 -2.21 24.95
N ARG A 168 18.29 -2.37 23.69
CA ARG A 168 18.62 -3.69 23.12
C ARG A 168 19.74 -4.39 23.90
N GLY A 169 20.65 -3.63 24.52
CA GLY A 169 21.69 -4.14 25.42
C GLY A 169 21.18 -4.70 26.76
N GLU A 170 19.96 -4.38 27.18
CA GLU A 170 19.37 -4.83 28.46
C GLU A 170 18.74 -6.22 28.36
N GLY A 171 18.62 -6.76 27.15
CA GLY A 171 18.08 -8.08 26.85
C GLY A 171 16.92 -8.03 25.87
N THR A 172 16.93 -8.97 24.95
CA THR A 172 15.94 -9.09 23.88
C THR A 172 15.33 -10.48 23.85
N GLU A 173 14.13 -10.58 23.33
CA GLU A 173 13.45 -11.83 23.09
C GLU A 173 12.82 -11.79 21.71
N ARG A 174 12.85 -12.91 21.00
CA ARG A 174 12.19 -13.04 19.69
C ARG A 174 10.90 -13.83 19.88
N VAL A 175 9.78 -13.19 19.57
CA VAL A 175 8.45 -13.76 19.76
C VAL A 175 7.69 -13.85 18.44
N ARG A 176 6.74 -14.78 18.34
CA ARG A 176 5.82 -14.86 17.21
C ARG A 176 4.79 -13.72 17.30
N TRP A 177 4.18 -13.35 16.20
CA TRP A 177 3.10 -12.35 16.19
C TRP A 177 2.01 -12.63 17.23
N ALA A 178 1.69 -13.92 17.45
CA ALA A 178 0.66 -14.31 18.42
C ALA A 178 0.99 -13.92 19.86
N ASP A 179 2.26 -13.84 20.16
CA ASP A 179 2.82 -13.66 21.50
C ASP A 179 3.41 -12.23 21.68
N ALA A 180 3.24 -11.36 20.66
CA ALA A 180 3.84 -10.02 20.61
C ALA A 180 2.98 -8.92 21.24
N GLU A 181 1.71 -9.20 21.54
CA GLU A 181 0.81 -8.20 22.14
C GLU A 181 1.35 -7.70 23.49
N GLY A 182 1.29 -6.38 23.68
CA GLY A 182 1.76 -5.70 24.89
C GLY A 182 3.27 -5.51 24.99
N ARG A 183 4.06 -6.17 24.14
CA ARG A 183 5.53 -6.09 24.14
C ARG A 183 6.01 -4.83 23.41
N VAL A 184 7.18 -4.32 23.78
CA VAL A 184 7.81 -3.19 23.10
C VAL A 184 8.73 -3.69 21.99
N SER A 185 8.47 -3.22 20.77
CA SER A 185 9.21 -3.63 19.58
C SER A 185 10.63 -3.08 19.55
N LEU A 186 11.55 -3.87 19.00
CA LEU A 186 12.91 -3.46 18.63
C LEU A 186 13.15 -3.50 17.11
N GLU A 187 12.15 -3.91 16.34
CA GLU A 187 12.24 -3.98 14.88
C GLU A 187 11.13 -3.17 14.22
N TYR A 188 11.40 -2.70 12.99
CA TYR A 188 10.36 -2.18 12.12
C TYR A 188 9.52 -3.33 11.57
N THR A 189 8.25 -3.05 11.32
CA THR A 189 7.37 -3.95 10.60
C THR A 189 6.55 -3.14 9.62
N TYR A 190 6.57 -3.52 8.35
CA TYR A 190 5.89 -2.77 7.30
C TYR A 190 5.42 -3.67 6.15
N LEU A 191 4.48 -3.14 5.35
CA LEU A 191 4.12 -3.69 4.05
C LEU A 191 4.96 -2.99 2.97
N TYR A 192 5.53 -3.77 2.07
CA TYR A 192 6.26 -3.21 0.93
C TYR A 192 5.69 -3.74 -0.39
N PRO A 193 5.55 -2.91 -1.42
CA PRO A 193 5.63 -1.45 -1.45
C PRO A 193 4.43 -0.76 -0.78
N PRO A 194 4.55 0.49 -0.30
CA PRO A 194 5.69 1.41 -0.35
C PRO A 194 6.58 1.41 0.91
N GLY A 195 6.33 0.57 1.91
CA GLY A 195 7.10 0.55 3.15
C GLY A 195 6.50 1.41 4.27
N ILE A 196 5.17 1.51 4.34
CA ILE A 196 4.46 2.19 5.44
C ILE A 196 4.59 1.34 6.70
N PRO A 197 5.18 1.87 7.80
CA PRO A 197 5.33 1.13 9.03
C PRO A 197 3.98 0.77 9.66
N LEU A 198 3.87 -0.48 10.10
CA LEU A 198 2.82 -0.97 10.99
C LEU A 198 3.28 -0.91 12.46
N ILE A 199 4.58 -1.11 12.68
CA ILE A 199 5.25 -1.03 13.97
C ILE A 199 6.59 -0.33 13.76
N VAL A 200 6.95 0.54 14.70
CA VAL A 200 8.25 1.22 14.75
C VAL A 200 8.97 0.80 16.05
N PRO A 201 10.30 0.65 16.07
CA PRO A 201 11.03 0.35 17.29
C PRO A 201 10.72 1.35 18.41
N GLY A 202 10.47 0.83 19.62
CA GLY A 202 10.06 1.62 20.77
C GLY A 202 8.54 1.73 20.99
N GLU A 203 7.73 1.25 20.06
CA GLU A 203 6.28 1.21 20.20
C GLU A 203 5.81 -0.06 20.92
N ARG A 204 4.76 0.07 21.73
CA ARG A 204 4.03 -1.04 22.32
C ARG A 204 3.08 -1.66 21.32
N ILE A 205 3.25 -2.94 21.04
CA ILE A 205 2.47 -3.68 20.04
C ILE A 205 1.04 -3.91 20.56
N SER A 206 0.05 -3.36 19.88
CA SER A 206 -1.35 -3.54 20.27
C SER A 206 -1.93 -4.86 19.72
N ALA A 207 -2.97 -5.37 20.40
CA ALA A 207 -3.77 -6.51 19.91
C ALA A 207 -4.30 -6.28 18.48
N GLN A 208 -4.70 -5.04 18.20
CA GLN A 208 -5.21 -4.66 16.87
C GLN A 208 -4.13 -4.79 15.80
N THR A 209 -2.92 -4.35 16.07
CA THR A 209 -1.79 -4.49 15.12
C THR A 209 -1.44 -5.94 14.87
N VAL A 210 -1.43 -6.78 15.91
CA VAL A 210 -1.24 -8.24 15.76
C VAL A 210 -2.33 -8.85 14.87
N LYS A 211 -3.59 -8.47 15.09
CA LYS A 211 -4.73 -8.91 14.25
C LYS A 211 -4.57 -8.46 12.81
N GLN A 212 -4.15 -7.22 12.60
CA GLN A 212 -3.92 -6.63 11.28
C GLN A 212 -2.79 -7.34 10.51
N ILE A 213 -1.66 -7.60 11.18
CA ILE A 213 -0.54 -8.35 10.59
C ILE A 213 -0.98 -9.74 10.13
N LYS A 214 -1.68 -10.49 11.00
CA LYS A 214 -2.21 -11.82 10.66
C LYS A 214 -3.20 -11.78 9.49
N ALA A 215 -4.04 -10.75 9.43
CA ALA A 215 -4.97 -10.58 8.32
C ALA A 215 -4.23 -10.33 6.99
N TYR A 216 -3.19 -9.50 6.99
CA TYR A 216 -2.35 -9.28 5.81
C TYR A 216 -1.62 -10.54 5.36
N GLU A 217 -1.02 -11.31 6.31
CA GLU A 217 -0.41 -12.61 5.99
C GLU A 217 -1.44 -13.58 5.39
N GLY A 218 -2.64 -13.65 5.97
CA GLY A 218 -3.75 -14.46 5.46
C GLY A 218 -4.22 -14.09 4.05
N MET A 219 -4.09 -12.81 3.67
CA MET A 219 -4.32 -12.33 2.30
C MET A 219 -3.12 -12.56 1.38
N GLY A 220 -2.03 -13.10 1.90
CA GLY A 220 -0.82 -13.38 1.15
C GLY A 220 0.12 -12.18 0.99
N PHE A 221 -0.04 -11.10 1.74
CA PHE A 221 0.96 -10.03 1.79
C PHE A 221 2.21 -10.52 2.55
N ASP A 222 3.36 -10.06 2.12
CA ASP A 222 4.60 -10.27 2.85
C ASP A 222 4.80 -9.12 3.85
N ILE A 223 5.02 -9.49 5.10
CA ILE A 223 5.40 -8.55 6.15
C ILE A 223 6.91 -8.49 6.18
N GLU A 224 7.45 -7.28 6.07
CA GLU A 224 8.87 -7.02 5.98
C GLU A 224 9.35 -6.17 7.16
N GLY A 225 10.68 -6.06 7.30
CA GLY A 225 11.34 -5.24 8.32
C GLY A 225 11.82 -6.03 9.53
N THR A 226 11.33 -7.25 9.74
CA THR A 226 11.84 -8.14 10.79
C THR A 226 12.96 -9.06 10.25
N GLU A 227 13.90 -9.40 11.11
CA GLU A 227 15.02 -10.29 10.75
C GLU A 227 14.55 -11.72 10.45
N GLN A 228 13.52 -12.19 11.18
CA GLN A 228 12.92 -13.50 10.96
C GLN A 228 11.44 -13.39 10.58
N LYS A 229 11.07 -14.02 9.47
CA LYS A 229 9.69 -14.05 8.99
C LYS A 229 8.75 -14.67 10.04
N GLY A 230 7.64 -13.99 10.33
CA GLY A 230 6.63 -14.45 11.29
C GLY A 230 6.96 -14.19 12.75
N GLN A 231 8.08 -13.55 13.05
CA GLN A 231 8.54 -13.21 14.38
C GLN A 231 8.99 -11.75 14.45
N ILE A 232 9.06 -11.20 15.66
CA ILE A 232 9.56 -9.87 15.94
C ILE A 232 10.43 -9.88 17.18
N GLU A 233 11.50 -9.10 17.17
CA GLU A 233 12.33 -8.88 18.35
C GLU A 233 11.73 -7.79 19.23
N VAL A 234 11.67 -8.07 20.52
CA VAL A 234 11.06 -7.22 21.54
C VAL A 234 11.95 -7.13 22.77
N LEU A 235 11.74 -6.15 23.64
CA LEU A 235 12.39 -6.10 24.95
C LEU A 235 11.98 -7.32 25.79
N ALA A 236 12.96 -7.95 26.46
CA ALA A 236 12.72 -9.15 27.28
C ALA A 236 11.97 -8.81 28.57
N HIS A 237 12.23 -7.64 29.15
CA HIS A 237 11.65 -7.17 30.40
C HIS A 237 11.23 -5.71 30.28
N GLU A 238 10.06 -5.38 30.78
CA GLU A 238 9.54 -4.05 31.10
C GLU A 238 9.22 -3.93 32.57
#